data_148b0d5688e2ed8dc3347120fda81455
#
_entry.id   148b0d5688e2ed8dc3347120fda81455
#
_cell.length_a   1.000
_cell.length_b   1.000
_cell.length_c   1.000
_cell.angle_alpha   90.00
_cell.angle_beta   90.00
_cell.angle_gamma   90.00
#
_symmetry.space_group_name_H-M   'P 1'
#
loop_
_entity.id
_entity.type
_entity.pdbx_description
1 polymer ?
#
loop_
_entity_poly.entity_id
_entity_poly.type
_entity_poly.pdbx_seq_one_letter_code
_entity_poly.pdbx_strand_id
1 'polypeptide(L)'
;MKGRTIFKGKAKGEVLMTSEDISFYGGCDPETGVIVEKGHELEGKSVSGKILVFPTGKGSTVGSYVLYALSKAGKAPLAIINESTDPVVAVGCIISEIPAVDQVDIEKLKTGQKVEIDAADGVISIAN
;
A
#
# COMPACT_ATOMS: atom_id res chain seq x y z
N MET A 1 11.82 4.33 11.55
CA MET A 1 12.23 3.40 10.47
C MET A 1 12.53 4.19 9.22
N LYS A 2 13.45 3.71 8.43
CA LYS A 2 13.82 4.37 7.18
C LYS A 2 13.88 3.39 6.03
N GLY A 3 13.32 3.77 4.88
CA GLY A 3 13.35 2.98 3.67
C GLY A 3 13.73 3.81 2.46
N ARG A 4 13.48 3.25 1.27
CA ARG A 4 13.79 3.91 0.00
C ARG A 4 12.52 4.57 -0.55
N THR A 5 12.61 5.82 -0.98
CA THR A 5 11.50 6.54 -1.60
C THR A 5 11.13 5.93 -2.94
N ILE A 6 9.85 5.57 -3.12
CA ILE A 6 9.27 5.19 -4.41
C ILE A 6 8.52 6.38 -4.99
N PHE A 7 7.66 7.01 -4.18
CA PHE A 7 6.99 8.24 -4.55
C PHE A 7 6.86 9.13 -3.32
N LYS A 8 7.16 10.41 -3.48
CA LYS A 8 7.18 11.38 -2.39
C LYS A 8 5.78 11.69 -1.88
N GLY A 9 5.71 12.22 -0.67
CA GLY A 9 4.48 12.68 -0.06
C GLY A 9 4.46 12.33 1.41
N LYS A 10 3.48 12.88 2.11
CA LYS A 10 3.28 12.66 3.54
C LYS A 10 1.90 12.11 3.78
N ALA A 11 1.80 11.19 4.72
CA ALA A 11 0.53 10.62 5.12
C ALA A 11 0.58 10.22 6.59
N LYS A 12 -0.60 10.15 7.20
CA LYS A 12 -0.76 9.75 8.57
C LYS A 12 -2.02 8.91 8.66
N GLY A 13 -1.93 7.75 9.26
CA GLY A 13 -3.09 6.88 9.36
C GLY A 13 -2.81 5.56 10.05
N GLU A 14 -3.79 4.70 9.96
CA GLU A 14 -3.76 3.38 10.58
C GLU A 14 -3.19 2.34 9.62
N VAL A 15 -2.29 1.51 10.12
CA VAL A 15 -1.69 0.42 9.35
C VAL A 15 -2.71 -0.69 9.09
N LEU A 16 -2.73 -1.17 7.86
CA LEU A 16 -3.31 -2.46 7.48
C LEU A 16 -2.16 -3.29 6.89
N MET A 17 -1.74 -4.32 7.60
CA MET A 17 -0.55 -5.11 7.28
C MET A 17 -0.90 -6.55 6.94
N THR A 18 -0.23 -7.08 5.94
CA THR A 18 -0.26 -8.51 5.62
C THR A 18 1.14 -9.01 5.30
N SER A 19 1.39 -10.29 5.59
CA SER A 19 2.62 -10.97 5.18
C SER A 19 2.50 -11.61 3.79
N GLU A 20 1.35 -11.43 3.13
CA GLU A 20 1.10 -11.99 1.80
C GLU A 20 1.20 -10.92 0.73
N ASP A 21 1.67 -11.31 -0.45
CA ASP A 21 1.72 -10.43 -1.60
C ASP A 21 0.30 -10.03 -2.04
N ILE A 22 0.17 -8.88 -2.66
CA ILE A 22 -1.13 -8.40 -3.14
C ILE A 22 -1.12 -8.28 -4.66
N SER A 23 -2.14 -8.89 -5.29
CA SER A 23 -2.45 -8.69 -6.70
C SER A 23 -3.61 -7.69 -6.78
N PHE A 24 -3.34 -6.48 -7.26
CA PHE A 24 -4.40 -5.47 -7.36
C PHE A 24 -5.38 -5.81 -8.47
N TYR A 25 -4.90 -6.35 -9.60
CA TYR A 25 -5.82 -6.78 -10.65
C TYR A 25 -6.41 -8.15 -10.30
N GLY A 26 -7.72 -8.17 -10.12
CA GLY A 26 -8.46 -9.38 -9.75
C GLY A 26 -8.47 -9.67 -8.25
N GLY A 27 -7.56 -9.09 -7.48
CA GLY A 27 -7.50 -9.30 -6.03
C GLY A 27 -8.06 -8.15 -5.20
N CYS A 28 -8.29 -7.00 -5.83
CA CYS A 28 -8.83 -5.82 -5.16
C CYS A 28 -9.94 -5.20 -6.01
N ASP A 29 -11.08 -4.93 -5.39
CA ASP A 29 -12.19 -4.27 -6.07
C ASP A 29 -11.85 -2.80 -6.32
N PRO A 30 -11.77 -2.36 -7.59
CA PRO A 30 -11.36 -0.98 -7.90
C PRO A 30 -12.39 0.08 -7.51
N GLU A 31 -13.60 -0.29 -7.17
CA GLU A 31 -14.64 0.66 -6.76
C GLU A 31 -14.67 0.87 -5.25
N THR A 32 -14.29 -0.15 -4.47
CA THR A 32 -14.41 -0.13 -3.01
C THR A 32 -13.09 -0.22 -2.27
N GLY A 33 -12.05 -0.74 -2.92
CA GLY A 33 -10.77 -1.03 -2.28
C GLY A 33 -10.79 -2.30 -1.44
N VAL A 34 -11.86 -3.08 -1.50
CA VAL A 34 -11.95 -4.34 -0.73
C VAL A 34 -11.11 -5.42 -1.39
N ILE A 35 -10.32 -6.13 -0.59
CA ILE A 35 -9.58 -7.31 -1.06
C ILE A 35 -10.58 -8.44 -1.24
N VAL A 36 -10.67 -8.93 -2.47
CA VAL A 36 -11.63 -9.97 -2.86
C VAL A 36 -10.95 -11.30 -3.21
N GLU A 37 -9.64 -11.36 -3.19
CA GLU A 37 -8.90 -12.60 -3.44
C GLU A 37 -9.24 -13.61 -2.35
N LYS A 38 -9.80 -14.75 -2.75
CA LYS A 38 -10.22 -15.80 -1.80
C LYS A 38 -9.01 -16.42 -1.12
N GLY A 39 -9.10 -16.54 0.20
CA GLY A 39 -8.05 -17.11 1.02
C GLY A 39 -6.94 -16.13 1.37
N HIS A 40 -6.99 -14.90 0.86
CA HIS A 40 -6.02 -13.89 1.24
C HIS A 40 -6.27 -13.44 2.69
N GLU A 41 -5.19 -13.16 3.43
CA GLU A 41 -5.28 -12.71 4.82
C GLU A 41 -6.17 -11.47 5.00
N LEU A 42 -6.17 -10.58 3.99
CA LEU A 42 -6.97 -9.35 4.03
C LEU A 42 -8.33 -9.49 3.34
N GLU A 43 -8.74 -10.69 2.96
CA GLU A 43 -10.03 -10.87 2.28
C GLU A 43 -11.17 -10.21 3.06
N GLY A 44 -11.97 -9.41 2.38
CA GLY A 44 -13.08 -8.67 2.97
C GLY A 44 -12.71 -7.34 3.60
N LYS A 45 -11.42 -7.03 3.72
CA LYS A 45 -10.96 -5.76 4.28
C LYS A 45 -10.68 -4.76 3.17
N SER A 46 -10.94 -3.48 3.43
CA SER A 46 -10.69 -2.41 2.48
C SER A 46 -9.33 -1.75 2.75
N VAL A 47 -8.59 -1.49 1.67
CA VAL A 47 -7.33 -0.74 1.73
C VAL A 47 -7.57 0.77 1.81
N SER A 48 -8.81 1.20 1.60
CA SER A 48 -9.17 2.62 1.52
C SER A 48 -8.82 3.36 2.81
N GLY A 49 -8.07 4.45 2.67
CA GLY A 49 -7.72 5.30 3.80
C GLY A 49 -6.75 4.69 4.80
N LYS A 50 -6.09 3.59 4.44
CA LYS A 50 -5.13 2.91 5.31
C LYS A 50 -3.70 3.16 4.86
N ILE A 51 -2.77 2.98 5.78
CA ILE A 51 -1.36 2.82 5.45
C ILE A 51 -1.19 1.33 5.16
N LEU A 52 -1.11 0.97 3.88
CA LEU A 52 -1.10 -0.42 3.44
C LEU A 52 0.32 -0.96 3.45
N VAL A 53 0.55 -2.04 4.19
CA VAL A 53 1.87 -2.64 4.39
C VAL A 53 1.84 -4.09 3.93
N PHE A 54 2.65 -4.43 2.94
CA PHE A 54 2.73 -5.79 2.39
C PHE A 54 4.10 -6.03 1.76
N PRO A 55 4.51 -7.30 1.52
CA PRO A 55 5.86 -7.56 1.03
C PRO A 55 6.12 -6.98 -0.35
N THR A 56 5.30 -7.33 -1.33
CA THR A 56 5.43 -6.89 -2.72
C THR A 56 4.13 -7.12 -3.48
N GLY A 57 4.00 -6.53 -4.64
CA GLY A 57 2.90 -6.83 -5.54
C GLY A 57 3.15 -8.11 -6.33
N LYS A 58 2.09 -8.64 -6.90
CA LYS A 58 2.13 -9.79 -7.82
C LYS A 58 1.06 -9.63 -8.88
N GLY A 59 1.11 -10.47 -9.90
CA GLY A 59 0.07 -10.55 -10.91
C GLY A 59 0.28 -9.60 -12.07
N SER A 60 -0.83 -9.24 -12.71
CA SER A 60 -0.85 -8.51 -13.97
C SER A 60 -0.39 -7.06 -13.83
N THR A 61 0.26 -6.54 -14.88
CA THR A 61 0.63 -5.11 -14.99
C THR A 61 -0.60 -4.20 -14.96
N VAL A 62 -1.78 -4.72 -15.28
CA VAL A 62 -3.04 -3.97 -15.16
C VAL A 62 -3.29 -3.53 -13.71
N GLY A 63 -2.66 -4.18 -12.74
CA GLY A 63 -2.75 -3.79 -11.33
C GLY A 63 -2.37 -2.33 -11.07
N SER A 64 -1.47 -1.76 -11.88
CA SER A 64 -1.13 -0.33 -11.77
C SER A 64 -2.35 0.55 -12.01
N TYR A 65 -3.19 0.18 -12.97
CA TYR A 65 -4.40 0.93 -13.29
C TYR A 65 -5.51 0.69 -12.28
N VAL A 66 -5.49 -0.44 -11.58
CA VAL A 66 -6.42 -0.66 -10.45
C VAL A 66 -6.13 0.35 -9.34
N LEU A 67 -4.85 0.56 -9.02
CA LEU A 67 -4.47 1.60 -8.06
C LEU A 67 -4.91 2.98 -8.51
N TYR A 68 -4.76 3.27 -9.81
CA TYR A 68 -5.22 4.54 -10.37
C TYR A 68 -6.74 4.70 -10.24
N ALA A 69 -7.50 3.65 -10.56
CA ALA A 69 -8.96 3.66 -10.42
C ALA A 69 -9.39 3.88 -8.97
N LEU A 70 -8.72 3.24 -8.02
CA LEU A 70 -8.95 3.47 -6.60
C LEU A 70 -8.72 4.93 -6.22
N SER A 71 -7.63 5.51 -6.71
CA SER A 71 -7.31 6.91 -6.45
C SER A 71 -8.41 7.83 -6.98
N LYS A 72 -8.88 7.59 -8.21
CA LYS A 72 -9.96 8.38 -8.81
C LYS A 72 -11.28 8.22 -8.06
N ALA A 73 -11.54 7.04 -7.51
CA ALA A 73 -12.75 6.78 -6.73
C ALA A 73 -12.66 7.30 -5.28
N GLY A 74 -11.53 7.82 -4.85
CA GLY A 74 -11.32 8.24 -3.47
C GLY A 74 -11.19 7.08 -2.50
N LYS A 75 -10.78 5.90 -2.99
CA LYS A 75 -10.71 4.66 -2.22
C LYS A 75 -9.28 4.11 -2.12
N ALA A 76 -8.29 4.87 -2.53
CA ALA A 76 -6.90 4.43 -2.47
C ALA A 76 -6.38 4.39 -1.03
N PRO A 77 -5.31 3.60 -0.78
CA PRO A 77 -4.57 3.73 0.47
C PRO A 77 -3.99 5.15 0.59
N LEU A 78 -3.77 5.58 1.82
CA LEU A 78 -3.09 6.86 2.09
C LEU A 78 -1.61 6.80 1.72
N ALA A 79 -1.01 5.63 1.90
CA ALA A 79 0.38 5.37 1.55
C ALA A 79 0.58 3.86 1.43
N ILE A 80 1.67 3.47 0.76
CA ILE A 80 2.06 2.07 0.61
C ILE A 80 3.48 1.89 1.15
N ILE A 81 3.68 0.84 1.95
CA ILE A 81 4.97 0.45 2.47
C ILE A 81 5.22 -1.00 2.08
N ASN A 82 6.33 -1.24 1.39
CA ASN A 82 6.72 -2.58 0.94
C ASN A 82 8.06 -3.01 1.53
N GLU A 83 8.27 -4.32 1.60
CA GLU A 83 9.59 -4.89 1.83
C GLU A 83 10.46 -4.66 0.59
N SER A 84 9.93 -4.99 -0.59
CA SER A 84 10.57 -4.71 -1.87
C SER A 84 9.48 -4.47 -2.91
N THR A 85 9.35 -3.22 -3.38
CA THR A 85 8.30 -2.90 -4.35
C THR A 85 8.57 -3.57 -5.69
N ASP A 86 7.50 -3.95 -6.38
CA ASP A 86 7.58 -4.45 -7.74
C ASP A 86 7.20 -3.34 -8.72
N PRO A 87 7.47 -3.51 -10.03
CA PRO A 87 7.16 -2.47 -11.01
C PRO A 87 5.68 -2.11 -11.09
N VAL A 88 4.78 -3.06 -10.87
CA VAL A 88 3.33 -2.81 -10.98
C VAL A 88 2.87 -1.84 -9.88
N VAL A 89 3.27 -2.10 -8.64
CA VAL A 89 2.94 -1.23 -7.51
C VAL A 89 3.66 0.11 -7.64
N ALA A 90 4.95 0.10 -8.02
CA ALA A 90 5.71 1.34 -8.19
C ALA A 90 5.05 2.27 -9.21
N VAL A 91 4.72 1.75 -10.40
CA VAL A 91 4.05 2.53 -11.44
C VAL A 91 2.69 3.01 -10.95
N GLY A 92 1.94 2.14 -10.29
CA GLY A 92 0.63 2.50 -9.73
C GLY A 92 0.70 3.66 -8.75
N CYS A 93 1.67 3.65 -7.86
CA CYS A 93 1.88 4.72 -6.89
C CYS A 93 2.29 6.03 -7.58
N ILE A 94 3.16 5.94 -8.59
CA ILE A 94 3.63 7.12 -9.31
C ILE A 94 2.49 7.80 -10.07
N ILE A 95 1.70 7.05 -10.85
CA ILE A 95 0.62 7.63 -11.63
C ILE A 95 -0.55 8.09 -10.77
N SER A 96 -0.71 7.52 -9.59
CA SER A 96 -1.79 7.84 -8.67
C SER A 96 -1.36 8.83 -7.58
N GLU A 97 -0.07 9.20 -7.55
CA GLU A 97 0.51 10.10 -6.55
C GLU A 97 0.25 9.60 -5.12
N ILE A 98 0.42 8.29 -4.93
CA ILE A 98 0.31 7.68 -3.60
C ILE A 98 1.71 7.63 -2.97
N PRO A 99 1.92 8.25 -1.81
CA PRO A 99 3.22 8.17 -1.12
C PRO A 99 3.61 6.72 -0.90
N ALA A 100 4.85 6.36 -1.22
CA ALA A 100 5.29 4.97 -1.15
C ALA A 100 6.77 4.87 -0.81
N VAL A 101 7.09 3.90 0.03
CA VAL A 101 8.45 3.60 0.49
C VAL A 101 8.63 2.08 0.48
N ASP A 102 9.82 1.60 0.11
CA ASP A 102 10.16 0.19 0.26
C ASP A 102 11.50 0.01 1.00
N GLN A 103 12.03 -1.20 0.99
CA GLN A 103 13.23 -1.57 1.74
C GLN A 103 13.02 -1.40 3.25
N VAL A 104 11.81 -1.72 3.71
CA VAL A 104 11.40 -1.63 5.10
C VAL A 104 11.22 -3.03 5.66
N ASP A 105 11.66 -3.26 6.90
CA ASP A 105 11.34 -4.49 7.62
C ASP A 105 9.87 -4.40 8.06
N ILE A 106 8.97 -4.88 7.22
CA ILE A 106 7.52 -4.75 7.42
C ILE A 106 7.01 -5.54 8.62
N GLU A 107 7.78 -6.53 9.09
CA GLU A 107 7.39 -7.31 10.27
C GLU A 107 7.38 -6.46 11.55
N LYS A 108 8.03 -5.30 11.52
CA LYS A 108 7.99 -4.36 12.64
C LYS A 108 6.72 -3.52 12.68
N LEU A 109 5.89 -3.62 11.65
CA LEU A 109 4.62 -2.88 11.58
C LEU A 109 3.46 -3.84 11.79
N LYS A 110 2.44 -3.38 12.51
CA LYS A 110 1.26 -4.20 12.85
C LYS A 110 -0.02 -3.47 12.53
N THR A 111 -1.00 -4.22 12.06
CA THR A 111 -2.35 -3.68 11.81
C THR A 111 -2.88 -2.99 13.07
N GLY A 112 -3.44 -1.81 12.88
CA GLY A 112 -3.99 -1.02 13.97
C GLY A 112 -3.06 0.04 14.53
N GLN A 113 -1.76 -0.05 14.25
CA GLN A 113 -0.82 1.01 14.68
C GLN A 113 -1.11 2.31 13.92
N LYS A 114 -0.91 3.42 14.59
CA LYS A 114 -0.93 4.74 13.95
C LYS A 114 0.48 5.08 13.52
N VAL A 115 0.67 5.44 12.27
CA VAL A 115 1.98 5.82 11.75
C VAL A 115 1.91 7.12 10.95
N GLU A 116 3.04 7.80 10.89
CA GLU A 116 3.26 8.91 9.98
C GLU A 116 4.37 8.50 9.01
N ILE A 117 4.16 8.79 7.73
CA ILE A 117 5.15 8.54 6.70
C ILE A 117 5.54 9.85 6.03
N ASP A 118 6.85 10.09 5.94
CA ASP A 118 7.43 11.13 5.09
C ASP A 118 8.19 10.40 4.00
N ALA A 119 7.51 10.14 2.90
CA ALA A 119 8.07 9.33 1.83
C ALA A 119 9.19 10.02 1.08
N ALA A 120 9.23 11.36 1.08
CA ALA A 120 10.34 12.09 0.45
C ALA A 120 11.67 11.78 1.12
N ASP A 121 11.67 11.61 2.42
CA ASP A 121 12.87 11.25 3.20
C ASP A 121 12.92 9.75 3.52
N GLY A 122 11.89 9.00 3.14
CA GLY A 122 11.80 7.56 3.41
C GLY A 122 11.60 7.23 4.89
N VAL A 123 11.07 8.15 5.68
CA VAL A 123 10.96 8.00 7.14
C VAL A 123 9.55 7.57 7.54
N ILE A 124 9.47 6.55 8.39
CA ILE A 124 8.22 6.06 8.96
C ILE A 124 8.34 6.17 10.48
N SER A 125 7.40 6.87 11.09
CA SER A 125 7.36 7.08 12.55
C SER A 125 6.11 6.43 13.11
N ILE A 126 6.28 5.60 14.13
CA ILE A 126 5.16 4.95 14.81
C ILE A 126 4.68 5.87 15.91
N ALA A 127 3.41 6.25 15.85
CA ALA A 127 2.76 7.03 16.89
C ALA A 127 2.02 6.07 17.82
N ASN A 128 2.23 6.21 19.09
CA ASN A 128 1.57 5.37 20.08
C ASN A 128 0.27 5.99 20.58
#